data_97161428e5e3e3eba01c4406efd4904f
#
_entry.id   97161428e5e3e3eba01c4406efd4904f
#
_cell.length_a   1.000
_cell.length_b   1.000
_cell.length_c   1.000
_cell.angle_alpha   90.00
_cell.angle_beta   90.00
_cell.angle_gamma   90.00
#
_symmetry.space_group_name_H-M   'P 1'
#
loop_
_entity.id
_entity.type
_entity.pdbx_description
1 polymer ?
#
loop_
_entity_poly.entity_id
_entity_poly.type
_entity_poly.pdbx_seq_one_letter_code
_entity_poly.pdbx_strand_id
1 'polypeptide(L)' 'MKEQMLDALRSKYNADYKQAKLTLDIYLKNAVGIGEHPQHFEEMDKLVESMTAARDKLEVLNEEYPDPIKLV' A
#
# COMPACT_ATOMS: atom_id res chain seq x y z
N MET A 1 7.65 -18.73 -15.68
CA MET A 1 6.23 -18.50 -15.35
C MET A 1 6.04 -18.11 -13.89
N LYS A 2 6.58 -18.90 -12.95
CA LYS A 2 6.49 -18.60 -11.52
C LYS A 2 7.05 -17.22 -11.18
N GLU A 3 8.23 -16.89 -11.65
CA GLU A 3 8.86 -15.62 -11.34
C GLU A 3 8.12 -14.44 -11.93
N GLN A 4 7.53 -14.62 -13.12
CA GLN A 4 6.72 -13.58 -13.73
C GLN A 4 5.46 -13.32 -12.93
N MET A 5 4.86 -14.38 -12.38
CA MET A 5 3.68 -14.24 -11.55
C MET A 5 4.01 -13.54 -10.23
N LEU A 6 5.13 -13.88 -9.62
CA LEU A 6 5.59 -13.21 -8.39
C LEU A 6 5.89 -11.75 -8.64
N ASP A 7 6.53 -11.43 -9.76
CA ASP A 7 6.79 -10.03 -10.12
C ASP A 7 5.49 -9.25 -10.30
N ALA A 8 4.51 -9.86 -10.94
CA ALA A 8 3.21 -9.21 -11.12
C ALA A 8 2.54 -8.93 -9.79
N LEU A 9 2.59 -9.88 -8.85
CA LEU A 9 2.05 -9.68 -7.51
C LEU A 9 2.78 -8.54 -6.77
N ARG A 10 4.11 -8.53 -6.83
CA ARG A 10 4.88 -7.47 -6.20
C ARG A 10 4.55 -6.10 -6.78
N SER A 11 4.42 -6.03 -8.09
CA SER A 11 4.05 -4.77 -8.76
C SER A 11 2.67 -4.32 -8.33
N LYS A 12 1.73 -5.24 -8.21
CA LYS A 12 0.39 -4.93 -7.75
C LYS A 12 0.41 -4.36 -6.33
N TYR A 13 1.11 -5.03 -5.41
CA TYR A 13 1.13 -4.60 -4.02
C TYR A 13 1.87 -3.28 -3.85
N ASN A 14 2.93 -3.06 -4.61
CA ASN A 14 3.63 -1.76 -4.61
C ASN A 14 2.70 -0.65 -5.12
N ALA A 15 1.94 -0.92 -6.17
CA ALA A 15 1.00 0.04 -6.71
C ALA A 15 -0.13 0.32 -5.71
N ASP A 16 -0.67 -0.72 -5.07
CA ASP A 16 -1.72 -0.58 -4.06
C ASP A 16 -1.24 0.31 -2.91
N TYR A 17 -0.01 0.09 -2.45
CA TYR A 17 0.58 0.90 -1.39
C TYR A 17 0.71 2.36 -1.80
N LYS A 18 1.29 2.60 -2.96
CA LYS A 18 1.51 3.96 -3.46
C LYS A 18 0.21 4.71 -3.68
N GLN A 19 -0.78 4.02 -4.22
CA GLN A 19 -2.09 4.63 -4.47
C GLN A 19 -2.73 5.07 -3.15
N ALA A 20 -2.73 4.20 -2.16
CA ALA A 20 -3.32 4.51 -0.86
C ALA A 20 -2.56 5.65 -0.18
N LYS A 21 -1.22 5.62 -0.25
CA LYS A 21 -0.39 6.67 0.34
C LYS A 21 -0.66 8.02 -0.30
N LEU A 22 -0.70 8.08 -1.62
CA LEU A 22 -0.95 9.34 -2.33
C LEU A 22 -2.33 9.89 -1.99
N THR A 23 -3.32 9.04 -1.91
CA THR A 23 -4.67 9.46 -1.55
C THR A 23 -4.71 9.99 -0.12
N LEU A 24 -4.03 9.30 0.80
CA LEU A 24 -3.94 9.76 2.19
C LEU A 24 -3.26 11.13 2.26
N ASP A 25 -2.18 11.32 1.50
CA ASP A 25 -1.48 12.61 1.46
C ASP A 25 -2.39 13.73 0.99
N ILE A 26 -3.29 13.45 0.03
CA ILE A 26 -4.25 14.44 -0.44
C ILE A 26 -5.22 14.83 0.68
N TYR A 27 -5.74 13.86 1.43
CA TYR A 27 -6.60 14.14 2.58
C TYR A 27 -5.87 15.00 3.61
N LEU A 28 -4.61 14.66 3.89
CA LEU A 28 -3.84 15.39 4.90
C LEU A 28 -3.56 16.83 4.47
N LYS A 29 -3.32 17.06 3.19
CA LYS A 29 -3.09 18.42 2.66
C LYS A 29 -4.34 19.28 2.72
N ASN A 30 -5.51 18.66 2.64
CA ASN A 30 -6.78 19.36 2.65
C ASN A 30 -7.48 19.24 4.01
N ALA A 31 -6.68 19.26 5.08
CA ALA A 31 -7.15 19.04 6.44
C ALA A 31 -8.14 20.09 6.95
N VAL A 32 -8.22 21.25 6.30
CA VAL A 32 -9.09 22.35 6.73
C VAL A 32 -10.54 21.92 6.88
N GLY A 33 -11.01 21.02 6.02
CA GLY A 33 -12.39 20.56 6.06
C GLY A 33 -12.63 19.31 6.89
N ILE A 34 -11.59 18.70 7.42
CA ILE A 34 -11.70 17.37 8.05
C ILE A 34 -12.59 17.39 9.29
N GLY A 35 -12.46 18.44 10.10
CA GLY A 35 -13.24 18.54 11.34
C GLY A 35 -14.74 18.59 11.12
N GLU A 36 -15.19 19.01 9.95
CA GLU A 36 -16.60 19.12 9.60
C GLU A 36 -17.14 17.85 8.96
N HIS A 37 -16.26 16.93 8.60
CA HIS A 37 -16.62 15.71 7.87
C HIS A 37 -16.01 14.49 8.54
N PRO A 38 -16.65 13.96 9.59
CA PRO A 38 -16.12 12.81 10.33
C PRO A 38 -15.81 11.60 9.45
N GLN A 39 -16.55 11.43 8.33
CA GLN A 39 -16.29 10.34 7.42
C GLN A 39 -14.89 10.41 6.79
N HIS A 40 -14.23 11.56 6.83
CA HIS A 40 -12.86 11.66 6.33
C HIS A 40 -11.89 10.85 7.19
N PHE A 41 -12.11 10.78 8.49
CA PHE A 41 -11.29 9.94 9.36
C PHE A 41 -11.46 8.46 9.02
N GLU A 42 -12.69 8.05 8.75
CA GLU A 42 -12.94 6.66 8.35
C GLU A 42 -12.27 6.34 7.03
N GLU A 43 -12.31 7.27 6.07
CA GLU A 43 -11.65 7.07 4.79
C GLU A 43 -10.12 7.02 4.95
N MET A 44 -9.57 7.89 5.78
CA MET A 44 -8.13 7.87 6.06
C MET A 44 -7.71 6.57 6.75
N ASP A 45 -8.53 6.09 7.67
CA ASP A 45 -8.27 4.82 8.35
C ASP A 45 -8.24 3.65 7.36
N LYS A 46 -9.18 3.64 6.42
CA LYS A 46 -9.21 2.62 5.36
C LYS A 46 -7.97 2.68 4.48
N LEU A 47 -7.47 3.88 4.22
CA LEU A 47 -6.24 4.04 3.42
C LEU A 47 -5.03 3.49 4.16
N VAL A 48 -4.93 3.73 5.46
CA VAL A 48 -3.86 3.16 6.28
C VAL A 48 -3.98 1.64 6.30
N GLU A 49 -5.20 1.11 6.41
CA GLU A 49 -5.43 -0.32 6.34
C GLU A 49 -4.94 -0.90 5.02
N SER A 50 -5.24 -0.22 3.90
CA SER A 50 -4.79 -0.66 2.58
C SER A 50 -3.27 -0.65 2.47
N MET A 51 -2.62 0.38 3.02
CA MET A 51 -1.16 0.45 3.06
C MET A 51 -0.57 -0.69 3.86
N THR A 52 -1.14 -0.96 5.02
CA THR A 52 -0.69 -2.04 5.89
C THR A 52 -0.85 -3.40 5.21
N ALA A 53 -2.00 -3.64 4.59
CA ALA A 53 -2.24 -4.89 3.89
C ALA A 53 -1.24 -5.10 2.76
N ALA A 54 -0.99 -4.07 1.96
CA ALA A 54 -0.04 -4.16 0.85
C ALA A 54 1.38 -4.44 1.35
N ARG A 55 1.79 -3.75 2.42
CA ARG A 55 3.11 -3.97 3.02
C ARG A 55 3.27 -5.39 3.54
N ASP A 56 2.25 -5.88 4.25
CA ASP A 56 2.27 -7.23 4.81
C ASP A 56 2.37 -8.27 3.70
N LYS A 57 1.63 -8.07 2.61
CA LYS A 57 1.70 -8.99 1.48
C LYS A 57 3.08 -9.01 0.84
N LEU A 58 3.72 -7.84 0.73
CA LEU A 58 5.09 -7.76 0.22
C LEU A 58 6.07 -8.48 1.15
N GLU A 59 5.91 -8.33 2.45
CA GLU A 59 6.76 -9.01 3.40
C GLU A 59 6.63 -10.52 3.29
N VAL A 60 5.40 -11.02 3.15
CA VAL A 60 5.16 -12.45 2.97
C VAL A 60 5.87 -12.96 1.71
N LEU A 61 5.73 -12.25 0.60
CA LEU A 61 6.39 -12.64 -0.63
C LEU A 61 7.91 -12.63 -0.49
N ASN A 62 8.45 -11.64 0.21
CA ASN A 62 9.89 -11.56 0.41
C ASN A 62 10.43 -12.66 1.32
N GLU A 63 9.64 -13.07 2.30
CA GLU A 63 10.02 -14.16 3.20
C GLU A 63 9.93 -15.53 2.53
N GLU A 64 8.84 -15.77 1.81
CA GLU A 64 8.58 -17.08 1.22
C GLU A 64 9.25 -17.26 -0.14
N TYR A 65 9.39 -16.19 -0.91
CA TYR A 65 9.92 -16.21 -2.27
C TYR A 65 10.88 -15.03 -2.47
N PRO A 66 12.03 -15.04 -1.79
CA PRO A 66 12.96 -13.91 -1.90
C PRO A 66 13.43 -13.70 -3.34
N ASP A 67 13.55 -12.44 -3.72
CA ASP A 67 14.02 -12.07 -5.05
C ASP A 67 15.53 -12.24 -5.10
N PRO A 68 16.06 -13.15 -5.94
CA PRO A 68 17.50 -13.39 -6.00
C PRO A 68 18.31 -12.16 -6.38
N ILE A 69 17.73 -11.24 -7.13
CA ILE A 69 18.42 -10.03 -7.56
C ILE A 69 18.79 -9.15 -6.37
N LYS A 70 17.96 -9.16 -5.32
CA LYS A 70 18.18 -8.34 -4.14
C LYS A 70 19.27 -8.89 -3.22
N LEU A 71 19.73 -10.09 -3.46
CA LEU A 71 20.74 -10.73 -2.65
C LEU A 71 22.16 -10.42 -3.11
N VAL A 72 22.31 -9.74 -4.22
CA VAL A 72 23.60 -9.40 -4.80
C VAL A 72 24.14 -8.10 -4.25
#